data_5637488e93ef08812f205bb1b27a7345
#
_entry.id   5637488e93ef08812f205bb1b27a7345
#
_cell.length_a   1.000
_cell.length_b   1.000
_cell.length_c   1.000
_cell.angle_alpha   90.00
_cell.angle_beta   90.00
_cell.angle_gamma   90.00
#
_symmetry.space_group_name_H-M   'P 1'
#
loop_
_entity.id
_entity.type
_entity.pdbx_description
1 polymer ?
#
loop_
_entity_poly.entity_id
_entity_poly.type
_entity_poly.pdbx_seq_one_letter_code
_entity_poly.pdbx_strand_id
1 'polypeptide(L)'
;VSYLYYQAVGGNAKVMIKKESFKGPMGWILRKVGGIPVDRSNSTAFLHSIIHQMNENGMHLAMCPEGTRKACHRWKPGYHTIAKQTGATVYLGYFDWKHKVITCGIPFELTDDARADTDRMQAYYAGLDIDGRHPEGWATK
;
A
#
# COMPACT_ATOMS: atom_id res chain seq x y z
N VAL A 1 2.36 13.77 2.59
CA VAL A 1 1.17 14.47 3.16
C VAL A 1 0.26 13.47 3.87
N SER A 2 -0.19 12.39 3.20
CA SER A 2 -1.09 11.38 3.79
C SER A 2 -0.54 10.69 5.04
N TYR A 3 0.74 10.35 5.05
CA TYR A 3 1.39 9.74 6.21
C TYR A 3 1.35 10.67 7.45
N LEU A 4 1.70 11.94 7.26
CA LEU A 4 1.68 12.93 8.36
C LEU A 4 0.25 13.17 8.86
N TYR A 5 -0.73 13.24 7.98
CA TYR A 5 -2.14 13.34 8.35
C TYR A 5 -2.59 12.14 9.18
N TYR A 6 -2.25 10.93 8.74
CA TYR A 6 -2.63 9.70 9.43
C TYR A 6 -1.99 9.58 10.82
N GLN A 7 -0.74 10.02 10.96
CA GLN A 7 -0.07 10.10 12.26
C GLN A 7 -0.72 11.17 13.16
N ALA A 8 -1.13 12.31 12.60
CA ALA A 8 -1.76 13.38 13.35
C ALA A 8 -3.12 12.98 13.95
N VAL A 9 -3.84 12.04 13.33
CA VAL A 9 -5.10 11.48 13.85
C VAL A 9 -4.89 10.23 14.72
N GLY A 10 -3.66 9.97 15.15
CA GLY A 10 -3.36 8.87 16.08
C GLY A 10 -3.18 7.50 15.44
N GLY A 11 -3.11 7.43 14.11
CA GLY A 11 -2.93 6.16 13.39
C GLY A 11 -1.50 5.63 13.47
N ASN A 12 -1.32 4.33 13.73
CA ASN A 12 -0.02 3.64 13.68
C ASN A 12 0.28 3.14 12.26
N ALA A 13 0.42 4.06 11.30
CA ALA A 13 0.73 3.71 9.93
C ALA A 13 2.22 3.40 9.74
N LYS A 14 2.51 2.36 9.00
CA LYS A 14 3.85 2.02 8.52
C LYS A 14 3.90 2.13 6.99
N VAL A 15 5.03 2.58 6.47
CA VAL A 15 5.23 2.77 5.03
C VAL A 15 6.40 1.93 4.56
N MET A 16 6.18 1.18 3.49
CA MET A 16 7.22 0.37 2.87
C MET A 16 8.16 1.23 2.03
N ILE A 17 9.44 1.23 2.35
CA ILE A 17 10.47 2.02 1.68
C ILE A 17 11.59 1.08 1.24
N LYS A 18 12.17 1.32 0.07
CA LYS A 18 13.34 0.56 -0.42
C LYS A 18 14.43 0.45 0.64
N LYS A 19 14.97 -0.76 0.87
CA LYS A 19 16.06 -1.02 1.82
C LYS A 19 17.29 -0.13 1.57
N GLU A 20 17.59 0.16 0.31
CA GLU A 20 18.71 1.01 -0.08
C GLU A 20 18.60 2.45 0.43
N SER A 21 17.37 2.93 0.66
CA SER A 21 17.12 4.26 1.20
C SER A 21 17.44 4.38 2.70
N PHE A 22 17.65 3.25 3.38
CA PHE A 22 17.99 3.22 4.81
C PHE A 22 19.50 3.28 5.09
N LYS A 23 20.32 3.59 4.09
CA LYS A 23 21.77 3.77 4.27
C LYS A 23 22.07 5.14 4.90
N GLY A 24 23.05 5.16 5.80
CA GLY A 24 23.50 6.38 6.45
C GLY A 24 22.49 7.00 7.43
N PRO A 25 22.66 8.30 7.78
CA PRO A 25 21.82 8.98 8.78
C PRO A 25 20.34 9.07 8.37
N MET A 26 20.05 9.09 7.08
CA MET A 26 18.69 9.09 6.56
C MET A 26 17.93 7.81 6.96
N GLY A 27 18.62 6.68 7.07
CA GLY A 27 18.02 5.42 7.50
C GLY A 27 17.46 5.47 8.92
N TRP A 28 18.11 6.19 9.81
CA TRP A 28 17.62 6.40 11.19
C TRP A 28 16.34 7.25 11.21
N ILE A 29 16.31 8.34 10.43
CA ILE A 29 15.12 9.20 10.27
C ILE A 29 13.96 8.40 9.71
N LEU A 30 14.19 7.63 8.63
CA LEU A 30 13.16 6.82 7.99
C LEU A 30 12.54 5.79 8.94
N ARG A 31 13.35 5.17 9.81
CA ARG A 31 12.84 4.25 10.84
C ARG A 31 11.98 4.97 11.88
N LYS A 32 12.42 6.15 12.35
CA LYS A 32 11.67 6.96 13.31
C LYS A 32 10.30 7.38 12.79
N VAL A 33 10.20 7.68 11.48
CA VAL A 33 8.92 8.03 10.86
C VAL A 33 8.11 6.80 10.41
N GLY A 34 8.44 5.59 10.89
CA GLY A 34 7.65 4.39 10.61
C GLY A 34 7.93 3.74 9.27
N GLY A 35 9.06 4.03 8.64
CA GLY A 35 9.49 3.35 7.43
C GLY A 35 9.94 1.92 7.69
N ILE A 36 9.43 0.97 6.91
CA ILE A 36 9.85 -0.43 6.91
C ILE A 36 10.74 -0.67 5.70
N PRO A 37 11.99 -1.13 5.88
CA PRO A 37 12.87 -1.43 4.76
C PRO A 37 12.36 -2.64 3.98
N VAL A 38 12.19 -2.49 2.68
CA VAL A 38 11.75 -3.55 1.77
C VAL A 38 12.93 -4.03 0.93
N ASP A 39 13.26 -5.30 1.05
CA ASP A 39 14.13 -5.98 0.11
C ASP A 39 13.29 -6.56 -1.03
N ARG A 40 13.41 -5.95 -2.20
CA ARG A 40 12.64 -6.38 -3.38
C ARG A 40 13.23 -7.60 -4.08
N SER A 41 14.45 -8.02 -3.69
CA SER A 41 15.10 -9.21 -4.23
C SER A 41 14.55 -10.50 -3.65
N ASN A 42 13.97 -10.44 -2.42
CA ASN A 42 13.36 -11.57 -1.75
C ASN A 42 11.94 -11.24 -1.27
N SER A 43 10.98 -11.37 -2.16
CA SER A 43 9.58 -11.04 -1.88
C SER A 43 8.94 -11.94 -0.80
N THR A 44 9.35 -13.20 -0.72
CA THR A 44 8.81 -14.14 0.26
C THR A 44 9.27 -13.81 1.68
N ALA A 45 10.57 -13.60 1.88
CA ALA A 45 11.09 -13.18 3.18
C ALA A 45 10.50 -11.86 3.64
N PHE A 46 10.26 -10.94 2.70
CA PHE A 46 9.59 -9.68 2.96
C PHE A 46 8.15 -9.89 3.46
N LEU A 47 7.35 -10.70 2.76
CA LEU A 47 5.97 -10.99 3.17
C LEU A 47 5.91 -11.60 4.59
N HIS A 48 6.76 -12.58 4.88
CA HIS A 48 6.85 -13.19 6.21
C HIS A 48 7.19 -12.16 7.29
N SER A 49 8.16 -11.28 7.02
CA SER A 49 8.54 -10.22 7.97
C SER A 49 7.39 -9.24 8.26
N ILE A 50 6.62 -8.85 7.23
CA ILE A 50 5.47 -7.96 7.41
C ILE A 50 4.35 -8.64 8.19
N ILE A 51 4.01 -9.87 7.84
CA ILE A 51 2.97 -10.64 8.53
C ILE A 51 3.32 -10.80 10.01
N HIS A 52 4.56 -11.16 10.32
CA HIS A 52 5.04 -11.25 11.70
C HIS A 52 4.88 -9.91 12.45
N GLN A 53 5.35 -8.80 11.85
CA GLN A 53 5.24 -7.49 12.48
C GLN A 53 3.78 -7.03 12.68
N MET A 54 2.88 -7.36 11.74
CA MET A 54 1.46 -7.03 11.87
C MET A 54 0.81 -7.80 13.00
N ASN A 55 1.11 -9.09 13.12
CA ASN A 55 0.56 -9.94 14.18
C ASN A 55 1.05 -9.54 15.58
N GLU A 56 2.32 -9.11 15.70
CA GLU A 56 2.87 -8.72 17.00
C GLU A 56 2.52 -7.29 17.43
N ASN A 57 2.47 -6.35 16.49
CA ASN A 57 2.42 -4.92 16.83
C ASN A 57 1.11 -4.23 16.45
N GLY A 58 0.18 -4.92 15.81
CA GLY A 58 -1.11 -4.33 15.42
C GLY A 58 -0.95 -3.05 14.60
N MET A 59 -0.20 -3.10 13.51
CA MET A 59 0.07 -1.90 12.69
C MET A 59 -0.87 -1.77 11.49
N HIS A 60 -1.05 -0.52 11.04
CA HIS A 60 -1.70 -0.23 9.77
C HIS A 60 -0.66 -0.14 8.65
N LEU A 61 -0.86 -0.89 7.58
CA LEU A 61 0.05 -0.95 6.45
C LEU A 61 -0.56 -0.28 5.23
N ALA A 62 0.11 0.75 4.71
CA ALA A 62 -0.23 1.35 3.42
C ALA A 62 0.66 0.77 2.32
N MET A 63 0.05 0.26 1.26
CA MET A 63 0.79 -0.30 0.13
C MET A 63 0.12 0.01 -1.21
N CYS A 64 0.94 0.09 -2.26
CA CYS A 64 0.48 0.22 -3.63
C CYS A 64 0.70 -1.12 -4.34
N PRO A 65 -0.36 -1.83 -4.75
CA PRO A 65 -0.24 -3.15 -5.36
C PRO A 65 0.43 -3.14 -6.73
N GLU A 66 0.44 -2.01 -7.43
CA GLU A 66 1.20 -1.85 -8.67
C GLU A 66 2.71 -2.10 -8.46
N GLY A 67 3.25 -1.66 -7.34
CA GLY A 67 4.68 -1.78 -6.99
C GLY A 67 5.60 -0.95 -7.88
N THR A 68 5.07 -0.06 -8.71
CA THR A 68 5.78 0.81 -9.65
C THR A 68 5.08 2.17 -9.79
N ARG A 69 5.78 3.15 -10.37
CA ARG A 69 5.22 4.46 -10.75
C ARG A 69 4.94 4.56 -12.25
N LYS A 70 5.28 3.52 -13.01
CA LYS A 70 4.97 3.42 -14.43
C LYS A 70 3.64 2.70 -14.59
N ALA A 71 2.95 2.92 -15.69
CA ALA A 71 1.74 2.20 -16.03
C ALA A 71 1.94 0.67 -15.91
N CYS A 72 1.09 0.01 -15.15
CA CYS A 72 1.23 -1.39 -14.83
C CYS A 72 -0.16 -2.06 -14.78
N HIS A 73 -0.45 -2.90 -15.77
CA HIS A 73 -1.71 -3.64 -15.82
C HIS A 73 -1.75 -4.83 -14.85
N ARG A 74 -0.59 -5.35 -14.44
CA ARG A 74 -0.50 -6.51 -13.56
C ARG A 74 -0.15 -6.08 -12.14
N TRP A 75 -1.14 -6.02 -11.29
CA TRP A 75 -0.94 -5.75 -9.87
C TRP A 75 -0.45 -6.99 -9.12
N LYS A 76 0.29 -6.75 -8.05
CA LYS A 76 0.87 -7.82 -7.22
C LYS A 76 -0.09 -8.22 -6.10
N PRO A 77 -0.39 -9.52 -5.94
CA PRO A 77 -1.37 -9.99 -4.96
C PRO A 77 -0.83 -10.05 -3.52
N GLY A 78 0.35 -9.52 -3.25
CA GLY A 78 0.97 -9.57 -1.91
C GLY A 78 0.09 -8.97 -0.80
N TYR A 79 -0.74 -7.98 -1.10
CA TYR A 79 -1.71 -7.42 -0.16
C TYR A 79 -2.72 -8.48 0.32
N HIS A 80 -3.18 -9.33 -0.58
CA HIS A 80 -4.13 -10.40 -0.29
C HIS A 80 -3.54 -11.42 0.69
N THR A 81 -2.32 -11.89 0.42
CA THR A 81 -1.61 -12.82 1.31
C THR A 81 -1.42 -12.22 2.70
N ILE A 82 -1.01 -10.95 2.79
CA ILE A 82 -0.85 -10.26 4.07
C ILE A 82 -2.20 -10.20 4.81
N ALA A 83 -3.24 -9.71 4.18
CA ALA A 83 -4.54 -9.54 4.82
C ALA A 83 -5.14 -10.88 5.28
N LYS A 84 -5.08 -11.92 4.45
CA LYS A 84 -5.59 -13.25 4.82
C LYS A 84 -4.82 -13.89 5.99
N GLN A 85 -3.50 -13.72 6.05
CA GLN A 85 -2.69 -14.31 7.12
C GLN A 85 -2.69 -13.51 8.42
N THR A 86 -3.04 -12.23 8.39
CA THR A 86 -3.10 -11.38 9.58
C THR A 86 -4.53 -11.11 10.06
N GLY A 87 -5.54 -11.50 9.29
CA GLY A 87 -6.93 -11.12 9.55
C GLY A 87 -7.21 -9.62 9.40
N ALA A 88 -6.30 -8.89 8.73
CA ALA A 88 -6.44 -7.45 8.58
C ALA A 88 -7.56 -7.09 7.59
N THR A 89 -8.36 -6.10 7.95
CA THR A 89 -9.35 -5.51 7.05
C THR A 89 -8.65 -4.68 5.97
N VAL A 90 -9.07 -4.84 4.73
CA VAL A 90 -8.56 -4.06 3.59
C VAL A 90 -9.44 -2.84 3.37
N TYR A 91 -8.83 -1.69 3.23
CA TYR A 91 -9.49 -0.45 2.86
C TYR A 91 -8.87 0.12 1.60
N LEU A 92 -9.71 0.55 0.66
CA LEU A 92 -9.26 1.24 -0.54
C LEU A 92 -9.09 2.74 -0.26
N GLY A 93 -8.09 3.33 -0.91
CA GLY A 93 -7.83 4.76 -0.82
C GLY A 93 -7.18 5.29 -2.09
N TYR A 94 -7.42 6.56 -2.37
CA TYR A 94 -6.82 7.23 -3.53
C TYR A 94 -6.60 8.72 -3.29
N PHE A 95 -5.73 9.29 -4.11
CA PHE A 95 -5.47 10.73 -4.19
C PHE A 95 -6.02 11.25 -5.49
N ASP A 96 -7.08 12.04 -5.39
CA ASP A 96 -7.65 12.72 -6.54
C ASP A 96 -7.03 14.11 -6.70
N TRP A 97 -6.13 14.23 -7.66
CA TRP A 97 -5.47 15.48 -7.96
C TRP A 97 -6.34 16.46 -8.74
N LYS A 98 -7.33 15.94 -9.47
CA LYS A 98 -8.31 16.75 -10.20
C LYS A 98 -9.18 17.57 -9.23
N HIS A 99 -9.74 16.88 -8.24
CA HIS A 99 -10.67 17.51 -7.28
C HIS A 99 -9.98 17.90 -5.96
N LYS A 100 -8.66 17.65 -5.79
CA LYS A 100 -7.89 17.91 -4.56
C LYS A 100 -8.42 17.18 -3.33
N VAL A 101 -8.89 15.97 -3.53
CA VAL A 101 -9.47 15.12 -2.47
C VAL A 101 -8.55 13.93 -2.18
N ILE A 102 -8.47 13.58 -0.91
CA ILE A 102 -7.87 12.33 -0.43
C ILE A 102 -9.00 11.48 0.11
N THR A 103 -9.18 10.31 -0.46
CA THR A 103 -10.16 9.33 0.03
C THR A 103 -9.42 8.12 0.57
N CYS A 104 -9.81 7.66 1.75
CA CYS A 104 -9.34 6.42 2.35
C CYS A 104 -10.45 5.85 3.23
N GLY A 105 -10.40 4.54 3.47
CA GLY A 105 -11.35 3.89 4.36
C GLY A 105 -12.58 3.32 3.67
N ILE A 106 -12.55 3.08 2.36
CA ILE A 106 -13.59 2.32 1.68
C ILE A 106 -13.33 0.83 1.94
N PRO A 107 -14.20 0.13 2.69
CA PRO A 107 -13.99 -1.27 3.01
C PRO A 107 -14.02 -2.14 1.76
N PHE A 108 -13.10 -3.10 1.69
CA PHE A 108 -13.01 -4.04 0.59
C PHE A 108 -12.90 -5.46 1.13
N GLU A 109 -13.94 -6.25 0.92
CA GLU A 109 -13.98 -7.64 1.37
C GLU A 109 -13.20 -8.55 0.42
N LEU A 110 -12.28 -9.33 1.00
CA LEU A 110 -11.49 -10.30 0.27
C LEU A 110 -12.19 -11.66 0.21
N THR A 111 -12.19 -12.25 -0.98
CA THR A 111 -12.53 -13.67 -1.19
C THR A 111 -11.29 -14.56 -0.98
N ASP A 112 -11.37 -15.81 -1.35
CA ASP A 112 -10.20 -16.72 -1.36
C ASP A 112 -9.44 -16.68 -2.69
N ASP A 113 -9.96 -15.96 -3.68
CA ASP A 113 -9.33 -15.78 -4.99
C ASP A 113 -8.64 -14.41 -5.10
N ALA A 114 -7.34 -14.41 -4.87
CA ALA A 114 -6.51 -13.21 -4.95
C ALA A 114 -6.53 -12.54 -6.33
N ARG A 115 -6.75 -13.30 -7.41
CA ARG A 115 -6.81 -12.76 -8.76
C ARG A 115 -8.14 -12.06 -8.99
N ALA A 116 -9.24 -12.72 -8.67
CA ALA A 116 -10.57 -12.14 -8.78
C ALA A 116 -10.70 -10.86 -7.93
N ASP A 117 -10.12 -10.86 -6.72
CA ASP A 117 -10.10 -9.69 -5.85
C ASP A 117 -9.26 -8.55 -6.44
N THR A 118 -8.13 -8.87 -7.07
CA THR A 118 -7.30 -7.87 -7.75
C THR A 118 -8.03 -7.27 -8.95
N ASP A 119 -8.71 -8.09 -9.75
CA ASP A 119 -9.48 -7.64 -10.91
C ASP A 119 -10.67 -6.74 -10.48
N ARG A 120 -11.36 -7.10 -9.38
CA ARG A 120 -12.43 -6.27 -8.79
C ARG A 120 -11.89 -4.91 -8.29
N MET A 121 -10.72 -4.92 -7.66
CA MET A 121 -10.06 -3.71 -7.19
C MET A 121 -9.66 -2.81 -8.36
N GLN A 122 -9.08 -3.36 -9.41
CA GLN A 122 -8.73 -2.62 -10.62
C GLN A 122 -9.97 -2.03 -11.30
N ALA A 123 -11.06 -2.82 -11.42
CA ALA A 123 -12.32 -2.35 -11.98
C ALA A 123 -12.92 -1.21 -11.16
N TYR A 124 -12.85 -1.29 -9.83
CA TYR A 124 -13.27 -0.20 -8.96
C TYR A 124 -12.53 1.11 -9.27
N TYR A 125 -11.20 1.08 -9.30
CA TYR A 125 -10.42 2.28 -9.59
C TYR A 125 -10.60 2.80 -11.03
N ALA A 126 -10.77 1.90 -12.01
CA ALA A 126 -11.04 2.28 -13.40
C ALA A 126 -12.38 3.00 -13.58
N GLY A 127 -13.37 2.69 -12.74
CA GLY A 127 -14.68 3.33 -12.75
C GLY A 127 -14.72 4.73 -12.07
N LEU A 128 -13.64 5.15 -11.43
CA LEU A 128 -13.62 6.45 -10.75
C LEU A 128 -13.28 7.60 -11.72
N ASP A 129 -13.98 8.73 -11.59
CA ASP A 129 -13.62 9.98 -12.29
C ASP A 129 -12.58 10.76 -11.45
N ILE A 130 -11.37 10.21 -11.39
CA ILE A 130 -10.26 10.80 -10.66
C ILE A 130 -9.02 10.89 -11.55
N ASP A 131 -8.13 11.80 -11.23
CA ASP A 131 -6.82 11.90 -11.87
C ASP A 131 -5.70 11.76 -10.84
N GLY A 132 -4.69 10.94 -11.18
CA GLY A 132 -3.42 10.91 -10.48
C GLY A 132 -2.60 12.17 -10.73
N ARG A 133 -1.53 12.37 -9.97
CA ARG A 133 -0.56 13.44 -10.23
C ARG A 133 0.11 13.29 -11.60
N HIS A 134 0.19 12.07 -12.09
CA HIS A 134 0.79 11.66 -13.35
C HIS A 134 -0.19 10.73 -14.07
N PRO A 135 -1.21 11.30 -14.74
CA PRO A 135 -2.27 10.49 -15.36
C PRO A 135 -1.76 9.58 -16.47
N GLU A 136 -0.63 9.93 -17.10
CA GLU A 136 0.07 9.09 -18.08
C GLU A 136 0.60 7.76 -17.51
N GLY A 137 0.72 7.66 -16.19
CA GLY A 137 1.12 6.44 -15.48
C GLY A 137 -0.04 5.51 -15.13
N TRP A 138 -1.27 5.87 -15.47
CA TRP A 138 -2.46 5.09 -15.10
C TRP A 138 -2.78 4.04 -16.18
N ALA A 139 -2.57 2.78 -15.84
CA ALA A 139 -2.77 1.66 -16.79
C ALA A 139 -4.19 1.08 -16.79
N THR A 140 -5.04 1.47 -15.83
CA THR A 140 -6.41 0.94 -15.69
C THR A 140 -7.47 1.85 -16.32
N LYS A 141 -7.06 2.99 -16.86
CA LYS A 141 -7.94 3.85 -17.67
C LYS A 141 -7.82 3.55 -19.14
#